data_21f37a70356693ba60f128741e1a3a3a
#
_entry.id   21f37a70356693ba60f128741e1a3a3a
#
_cell.length_a   1.000
_cell.length_b   1.000
_cell.length_c   1.000
_cell.angle_alpha   90.00
_cell.angle_beta   90.00
_cell.angle_gamma   90.00
#
_symmetry.space_group_name_H-M   'P 1'
#
loop_
_entity.id
_entity.type
_entity.pdbx_description
1 polymer ?
#
loop_
_entity_poly.entity_id
_entity_poly.type
_entity_poly.pdbx_seq_one_letter_code
_entity_poly.pdbx_strand_id
1 'polypeptide(L)'
;DTTPGSYFCLSVTDEDPSKGDEIKYCTWKYNHKGGFYWTGAYASENYLVFGSDDGAGDAYTSILYSVNTHTGQLIDKRTDMIGDIRSTIVYNNGYVYFTTKGGYLYRVAMNADGTFGAVAGYNLGGAATSTPVVYKGRIYVGVCGNGGQYNADGGHHFDVLTESASGLSLAYKVSIPGYPQAAPLLSTAYENQDFNGDGKADGRVYLYFTYNAKPGGIYMLTDEPGQTSGKPKELFRPVLAQQEYCISPICVDRDGTLYYKNDSCYLMALETNGAYLDSVSAEADTGRVSWEKAFQRSEKEHTLRVAENATKVTLTFKAPAGCTLTVNGKASNGTYVADVRSGQADVTVKTTLNGKSRDYIFHLTSGLGNSSLANLVVSTSNTFTDTSKYLTLSPVFDSTKTSYTVS
;
A
#
# COMPACT_ATOMS: atom_id res chain seq x y z
N ASP A 1 -15.75 27.62 0.58
CA ASP A 1 -15.76 27.54 -0.89
C ASP A 1 -17.16 27.19 -1.37
N THR A 2 -17.75 28.02 -2.22
CA THR A 2 -19.12 27.86 -2.74
C THR A 2 -19.15 27.24 -4.14
N THR A 3 -18.04 26.69 -4.60
CA THR A 3 -17.93 26.11 -5.94
C THR A 3 -18.70 24.79 -5.99
N PRO A 4 -19.72 24.67 -6.85
CA PRO A 4 -20.42 23.40 -7.04
C PRO A 4 -19.48 22.30 -7.49
N GLY A 5 -19.65 21.10 -6.93
CA GLY A 5 -18.90 19.91 -7.29
C GLY A 5 -19.79 18.81 -7.81
N SER A 6 -19.18 17.83 -8.43
CA SER A 6 -19.90 16.67 -9.00
C SER A 6 -19.17 15.37 -8.70
N TYR A 7 -19.93 14.33 -8.39
CA TYR A 7 -19.53 12.96 -8.55
C TYR A 7 -19.86 12.49 -9.97
N PHE A 8 -18.93 11.82 -10.65
CA PHE A 8 -19.19 11.27 -11.98
C PHE A 8 -18.94 9.79 -12.02
N CYS A 9 -19.66 9.13 -12.90
CA CYS A 9 -19.39 7.76 -13.34
C CYS A 9 -18.79 7.80 -14.76
N LEU A 10 -17.65 7.15 -14.92
CA LEU A 10 -16.95 7.01 -16.19
C LEU A 10 -16.74 5.53 -16.48
N SER A 11 -16.89 5.12 -17.73
CA SER A 11 -16.47 3.78 -18.17
C SER A 11 -14.95 3.68 -18.15
N VAL A 12 -14.43 2.60 -17.58
CA VAL A 12 -12.99 2.25 -17.63
C VAL A 12 -12.70 1.23 -18.74
N THR A 13 -13.74 0.78 -19.47
CA THR A 13 -13.58 -0.14 -20.59
C THR A 13 -13.01 0.62 -21.78
N ASP A 14 -12.03 0.04 -22.44
CA ASP A 14 -11.60 0.49 -23.75
C ASP A 14 -12.64 0.08 -24.79
N GLU A 15 -13.38 1.06 -25.31
CA GLU A 15 -14.48 0.84 -26.25
C GLU A 15 -14.02 0.77 -27.71
N ASP A 16 -12.80 1.30 -27.99
CA ASP A 16 -12.19 1.28 -29.31
C ASP A 16 -10.68 1.06 -29.21
N PRO A 17 -10.22 -0.21 -29.08
CA PRO A 17 -8.79 -0.55 -28.95
C PRO A 17 -7.91 -0.07 -30.11
N SER A 18 -8.50 0.40 -31.21
CA SER A 18 -7.77 0.96 -32.35
C SER A 18 -7.33 2.42 -32.12
N LYS A 19 -7.85 3.08 -31.08
CA LYS A 19 -7.55 4.46 -30.70
C LYS A 19 -6.77 4.53 -29.40
N GLY A 20 -5.60 5.11 -29.43
CA GLY A 20 -4.74 5.25 -28.25
C GLY A 20 -5.09 6.41 -27.31
N ASP A 21 -6.08 7.23 -27.63
CA ASP A 21 -6.43 8.48 -26.94
C ASP A 21 -7.94 8.67 -26.78
N GLU A 22 -8.62 7.61 -26.40
CA GLU A 22 -10.07 7.62 -26.25
C GLU A 22 -10.56 8.60 -25.18
N ILE A 23 -11.43 9.53 -25.57
CA ILE A 23 -12.09 10.46 -24.66
C ILE A 23 -13.27 9.76 -23.99
N LYS A 24 -13.22 9.64 -22.68
CA LYS A 24 -14.32 9.08 -21.89
C LYS A 24 -15.39 10.13 -21.59
N TYR A 25 -16.64 9.74 -21.80
CA TYR A 25 -17.79 10.56 -21.46
C TYR A 25 -18.41 10.10 -20.15
N CYS A 26 -18.98 11.07 -19.43
CA CYS A 26 -19.65 10.82 -18.18
C CYS A 26 -20.96 10.04 -18.43
N THR A 27 -21.09 8.85 -17.85
CA THR A 27 -22.31 8.04 -17.91
C THR A 27 -23.44 8.70 -17.12
N TRP A 28 -23.10 9.18 -15.91
CA TRP A 28 -23.96 10.00 -15.08
C TRP A 28 -23.12 10.89 -14.15
N LYS A 29 -23.73 11.96 -13.66
CA LYS A 29 -23.13 12.82 -12.63
C LYS A 29 -24.17 13.22 -11.60
N TYR A 30 -23.70 13.42 -10.37
CA TYR A 30 -24.48 13.95 -9.27
C TYR A 30 -23.86 15.26 -8.77
N ASN A 31 -24.63 16.34 -8.76
CA ASN A 31 -24.14 17.68 -8.42
C ASN A 31 -24.53 18.06 -7.00
N HIS A 32 -23.65 18.74 -6.30
CA HIS A 32 -23.92 19.36 -5.00
C HIS A 32 -23.37 20.78 -4.94
N LYS A 33 -24.12 21.72 -4.34
CA LYS A 33 -23.78 23.13 -4.29
C LYS A 33 -22.48 23.39 -3.53
N GLY A 34 -22.26 22.74 -2.40
CA GLY A 34 -21.05 22.88 -1.57
C GLY A 34 -19.85 22.08 -2.08
N GLY A 35 -20.06 21.21 -3.07
CA GLY A 35 -19.01 20.37 -3.64
C GLY A 35 -18.69 19.13 -2.80
N PHE A 36 -17.57 18.52 -3.15
CA PHE A 36 -17.05 17.31 -2.55
C PHE A 36 -15.53 17.45 -2.40
N TYR A 37 -15.03 17.31 -1.17
CA TYR A 37 -13.61 17.45 -0.85
C TYR A 37 -13.07 16.21 -0.16
N TRP A 38 -12.05 15.57 -0.73
CA TRP A 38 -11.34 14.42 -0.18
C TRP A 38 -12.20 13.23 0.21
N THR A 39 -13.50 13.31 0.00
CA THR A 39 -14.44 12.27 0.36
C THR A 39 -14.36 11.12 -0.63
N GLY A 40 -14.07 9.93 -0.12
CA GLY A 40 -14.23 8.68 -0.86
C GLY A 40 -15.63 8.12 -0.68
N ALA A 41 -16.10 7.37 -1.68
CA ALA A 41 -17.39 6.72 -1.66
C ALA A 41 -17.29 5.25 -1.29
N TYR A 42 -18.37 4.71 -0.69
CA TYR A 42 -18.62 3.28 -0.67
C TYR A 42 -19.49 2.90 -1.86
N ALA A 43 -19.08 1.92 -2.63
CA ALA A 43 -19.82 1.40 -3.78
C ALA A 43 -20.23 -0.05 -3.53
N SER A 44 -21.52 -0.33 -3.67
CA SER A 44 -22.08 -1.66 -3.82
C SER A 44 -22.49 -1.90 -5.28
N GLU A 45 -23.03 -3.06 -5.57
CA GLU A 45 -23.60 -3.34 -6.91
C GLU A 45 -24.73 -2.36 -7.26
N ASN A 46 -25.59 -2.01 -6.31
CA ASN A 46 -26.83 -1.29 -6.58
C ASN A 46 -26.83 0.16 -6.12
N TYR A 47 -25.96 0.54 -5.18
CA TYR A 47 -25.93 1.90 -4.65
C TYR A 47 -24.52 2.37 -4.32
N LEU A 48 -24.32 3.68 -4.42
CA LEU A 48 -23.12 4.42 -4.08
C LEU A 48 -23.42 5.38 -2.95
N VAL A 49 -22.64 5.34 -1.86
CA VAL A 49 -22.78 6.25 -0.71
C VAL A 49 -21.60 7.19 -0.65
N PHE A 50 -21.85 8.49 -0.55
CA PHE A 50 -20.84 9.53 -0.44
C PHE A 50 -21.33 10.74 0.37
N GLY A 51 -20.39 11.49 0.92
CA GLY A 51 -20.67 12.70 1.69
C GLY A 51 -20.41 13.96 0.90
N SER A 52 -21.04 15.07 1.29
CA SER A 52 -20.81 16.38 0.71
C SER A 52 -20.10 17.32 1.68
N ASP A 53 -19.56 18.39 1.11
CA ASP A 53 -19.16 19.61 1.79
C ASP A 53 -20.26 20.64 1.61
N ASP A 54 -20.55 21.48 2.58
CA ASP A 54 -21.55 22.55 2.42
C ASP A 54 -20.93 23.84 1.88
N GLY A 55 -19.59 23.90 1.83
CA GLY A 55 -18.81 25.03 1.34
C GLY A 55 -18.78 26.25 2.26
N ALA A 56 -19.34 26.18 3.46
CA ALA A 56 -19.53 27.32 4.32
C ALA A 56 -18.71 27.30 5.63
N GLY A 57 -17.93 26.24 5.86
CA GLY A 57 -17.04 26.11 7.01
C GLY A 57 -17.32 24.89 7.90
N ASP A 58 -16.75 24.90 9.11
CA ASP A 58 -16.62 23.70 9.92
C ASP A 58 -17.86 23.28 10.70
N ALA A 59 -18.78 24.19 10.90
CA ALA A 59 -19.96 24.01 11.77
C ALA A 59 -21.25 23.66 11.02
N TYR A 60 -21.20 23.64 9.71
CA TYR A 60 -22.39 23.49 8.89
C TYR A 60 -22.78 22.04 8.64
N THR A 61 -23.99 21.84 8.21
CA THR A 61 -24.58 20.53 7.92
C THR A 61 -24.20 20.10 6.51
N SER A 62 -23.59 18.95 6.38
CA SER A 62 -23.41 18.30 5.10
C SER A 62 -24.44 17.22 4.86
N ILE A 63 -24.47 16.67 3.67
CA ILE A 63 -25.43 15.66 3.26
C ILE A 63 -24.73 14.36 2.97
N LEU A 64 -25.22 13.28 3.59
CA LEU A 64 -24.89 11.92 3.19
C LEU A 64 -25.87 11.47 2.12
N TYR A 65 -25.36 11.08 0.96
CA TYR A 65 -26.16 10.64 -0.20
C TYR A 65 -26.01 9.14 -0.43
N SER A 66 -27.14 8.53 -0.85
CA SER A 66 -27.15 7.22 -1.48
C SER A 66 -27.79 7.37 -2.86
N VAL A 67 -27.07 6.97 -3.90
CA VAL A 67 -27.54 7.04 -5.28
C VAL A 67 -27.41 5.68 -5.96
N ASN A 68 -28.22 5.44 -6.97
CA ASN A 68 -28.10 4.23 -7.79
C ASN A 68 -26.78 4.22 -8.54
N THR A 69 -26.00 3.16 -8.41
CA THR A 69 -24.64 3.04 -8.97
C THR A 69 -24.64 3.15 -10.50
N HIS A 70 -25.70 2.65 -11.17
CA HIS A 70 -25.77 2.62 -12.63
C HIS A 70 -26.34 3.91 -13.24
N THR A 71 -27.23 4.59 -12.54
CA THR A 71 -27.98 5.74 -13.10
C THR A 71 -27.67 7.07 -12.45
N GLY A 72 -27.03 7.07 -11.27
CA GLY A 72 -26.81 8.27 -10.46
C GLY A 72 -28.08 8.86 -9.84
N GLN A 73 -29.24 8.19 -9.96
CA GLN A 73 -30.48 8.65 -9.37
C GLN A 73 -30.42 8.55 -7.86
N LEU A 74 -30.94 9.58 -7.17
CA LEU A 74 -31.04 9.60 -5.72
C LEU A 74 -31.93 8.46 -5.22
N ILE A 75 -31.38 7.67 -4.30
CA ILE A 75 -32.12 6.65 -3.53
C ILE A 75 -32.59 7.28 -2.22
N ASP A 76 -31.64 7.82 -1.44
CA ASP A 76 -31.92 8.42 -0.13
C ASP A 76 -30.86 9.46 0.24
N LYS A 77 -31.16 10.32 1.21
CA LYS A 77 -30.21 11.30 1.76
C LYS A 77 -30.46 11.59 3.23
N ARG A 78 -29.38 11.91 3.95
CA ARG A 78 -29.43 12.40 5.34
C ARG A 78 -28.89 13.83 5.37
N THR A 79 -29.61 14.72 6.03
CA THR A 79 -29.28 16.16 6.12
C THR A 79 -28.99 16.60 7.55
N ASP A 80 -28.91 15.66 8.47
CA ASP A 80 -28.72 15.87 9.91
C ASP A 80 -27.29 15.57 10.38
N MET A 81 -26.33 15.54 9.45
CA MET A 81 -24.91 15.38 9.76
C MET A 81 -24.29 16.72 10.13
N ILE A 82 -23.53 16.77 11.21
CA ILE A 82 -22.87 17.99 11.69
C ILE A 82 -21.46 18.09 11.08
N GLY A 83 -21.21 19.16 10.30
CA GLY A 83 -19.93 19.44 9.67
C GLY A 83 -19.69 18.66 8.39
N ASP A 84 -18.71 19.13 7.59
CA ASP A 84 -18.37 18.56 6.29
C ASP A 84 -17.92 17.11 6.38
N ILE A 85 -18.42 16.27 5.48
CA ILE A 85 -17.98 14.88 5.34
C ILE A 85 -16.79 14.86 4.38
N ARG A 86 -15.57 14.75 4.92
CA ARG A 86 -14.32 14.71 4.15
C ARG A 86 -13.53 13.41 4.31
N SER A 87 -14.04 12.47 5.08
CA SER A 87 -13.50 11.11 5.15
C SER A 87 -14.12 10.22 4.08
N THR A 88 -13.43 9.13 3.75
CA THR A 88 -14.04 8.05 2.95
C THR A 88 -15.17 7.38 3.73
N ILE A 89 -16.23 7.01 3.03
CA ILE A 89 -17.33 6.21 3.60
C ILE A 89 -16.85 4.75 3.69
N VAL A 90 -16.84 4.20 4.89
CA VAL A 90 -16.45 2.81 5.16
C VAL A 90 -17.68 1.97 5.46
N TYR A 91 -17.85 0.85 4.78
CA TYR A 91 -18.93 -0.10 5.06
C TYR A 91 -18.42 -1.28 5.89
N ASN A 92 -19.15 -1.62 6.93
CA ASN A 92 -18.93 -2.83 7.72
C ASN A 92 -20.26 -3.37 8.27
N ASN A 93 -20.56 -4.63 8.01
CA ASN A 93 -21.68 -5.37 8.61
C ASN A 93 -23.04 -4.64 8.61
N GLY A 94 -23.43 -4.06 7.47
CA GLY A 94 -24.74 -3.38 7.34
C GLY A 94 -24.75 -1.93 7.80
N TYR A 95 -23.59 -1.34 8.10
CA TYR A 95 -23.45 0.06 8.49
C TYR A 95 -22.39 0.77 7.65
N VAL A 96 -22.60 2.05 7.43
CA VAL A 96 -21.55 2.96 6.94
C VAL A 96 -21.02 3.83 8.07
N TYR A 97 -19.71 4.09 8.02
CA TYR A 97 -18.98 4.87 9.01
C TYR A 97 -18.21 5.98 8.32
N PHE A 98 -18.19 7.14 8.92
CA PHE A 98 -17.43 8.30 8.43
C PHE A 98 -17.24 9.32 9.55
N THR A 99 -16.28 10.22 9.34
CA THR A 99 -16.05 11.37 10.24
C THR A 99 -16.41 12.67 9.56
N THR A 100 -16.59 13.71 10.37
CA THR A 100 -16.91 15.06 9.89
C THR A 100 -16.01 16.11 10.51
N LYS A 101 -15.81 17.23 9.81
CA LYS A 101 -15.14 18.40 10.35
C LYS A 101 -15.87 19.02 11.56
N GLY A 102 -17.14 18.74 11.73
CA GLY A 102 -17.89 19.09 12.94
C GLY A 102 -17.52 18.27 14.17
N GLY A 103 -16.55 17.35 14.06
CA GLY A 103 -16.01 16.59 15.17
C GLY A 103 -16.82 15.35 15.54
N TYR A 104 -17.52 14.77 14.61
CA TYR A 104 -18.32 13.56 14.83
C TYR A 104 -17.78 12.37 14.07
N LEU A 105 -17.88 11.20 14.71
CA LEU A 105 -17.90 9.89 14.06
C LEU A 105 -19.35 9.45 13.96
N TYR A 106 -19.80 9.11 12.77
CA TYR A 106 -21.14 8.57 12.53
C TYR A 106 -21.09 7.10 12.13
N ARG A 107 -22.10 6.35 12.59
CA ARG A 107 -22.48 5.03 12.14
C ARG A 107 -23.92 5.09 11.66
N VAL A 108 -24.18 4.79 10.41
CA VAL A 108 -25.51 4.82 9.79
C VAL A 108 -25.86 3.45 9.26
N ALA A 109 -26.99 2.90 9.67
CA ALA A 109 -27.48 1.62 9.16
C ALA A 109 -27.82 1.73 7.67
N MET A 110 -27.49 0.69 6.91
CA MET A 110 -27.82 0.57 5.49
C MET A 110 -28.82 -0.55 5.26
N ASN A 111 -29.91 -0.23 4.60
CA ASN A 111 -30.87 -1.23 4.12
C ASN A 111 -30.39 -1.82 2.80
N ALA A 112 -30.87 -3.01 2.45
CA ALA A 112 -30.48 -3.71 1.22
C ALA A 112 -30.82 -2.94 -0.08
N ASP A 113 -31.82 -2.07 -0.02
CA ASP A 113 -32.24 -1.21 -1.13
C ASP A 113 -31.43 0.11 -1.24
N GLY A 114 -30.45 0.31 -0.35
CA GLY A 114 -29.61 1.49 -0.31
C GLY A 114 -30.19 2.65 0.48
N THR A 115 -31.34 2.49 1.14
CA THR A 115 -31.88 3.52 2.03
C THR A 115 -31.18 3.51 3.39
N PHE A 116 -31.17 4.65 4.07
CA PHE A 116 -30.56 4.81 5.39
C PHE A 116 -31.51 4.44 6.51
N GLY A 117 -31.02 3.74 7.50
CA GLY A 117 -31.69 3.40 8.73
C GLY A 117 -31.25 4.28 9.92
N ALA A 118 -31.13 3.64 11.08
CA ALA A 118 -30.76 4.30 12.34
C ALA A 118 -29.37 4.92 12.27
N VAL A 119 -29.22 6.10 12.89
CA VAL A 119 -27.98 6.85 13.01
C VAL A 119 -27.49 6.83 14.45
N ALA A 120 -26.21 6.55 14.65
CA ALA A 120 -25.49 6.78 15.89
C ALA A 120 -24.32 7.74 15.62
N GLY A 121 -24.23 8.82 16.40
CA GLY A 121 -23.13 9.77 16.34
C GLY A 121 -22.37 9.79 17.66
N TYR A 122 -21.04 9.93 17.58
CA TYR A 122 -20.17 10.15 18.71
C TYR A 122 -19.38 11.44 18.53
N ASN A 123 -19.43 12.36 19.50
CA ASN A 123 -18.65 13.60 19.48
C ASN A 123 -17.19 13.30 19.88
N LEU A 124 -16.28 13.46 18.95
CA LEU A 124 -14.85 13.22 19.11
C LEU A 124 -14.13 14.35 19.89
N GLY A 125 -14.78 15.52 20.03
CA GLY A 125 -14.20 16.69 20.69
C GLY A 125 -13.23 17.51 19.85
N GLY A 126 -13.07 17.19 18.58
CA GLY A 126 -12.23 17.90 17.62
C GLY A 126 -12.58 17.52 16.19
N ALA A 127 -12.27 18.40 15.22
CA ALA A 127 -12.53 18.13 13.81
C ALA A 127 -11.86 16.84 13.33
N ALA A 128 -12.53 16.08 12.47
CA ALA A 128 -11.99 14.85 11.92
C ALA A 128 -12.27 14.72 10.43
N THR A 129 -11.22 14.43 9.67
CA THR A 129 -11.29 14.01 8.26
C THR A 129 -10.61 12.65 8.06
N SER A 130 -10.10 12.07 9.13
CA SER A 130 -9.54 10.72 9.16
C SER A 130 -10.61 9.70 8.80
N THR A 131 -10.34 8.88 7.80
CA THR A 131 -11.21 7.75 7.46
C THR A 131 -11.14 6.72 8.58
N PRO A 132 -12.27 6.33 9.20
CA PRO A 132 -12.25 5.36 10.28
C PRO A 132 -11.91 3.97 9.78
N VAL A 133 -11.20 3.19 10.60
CA VAL A 133 -11.01 1.75 10.38
C VAL A 133 -11.87 1.01 11.39
N VAL A 134 -12.71 0.09 10.90
CA VAL A 134 -13.63 -0.69 11.72
C VAL A 134 -13.22 -2.15 11.71
N TYR A 135 -12.98 -2.72 12.88
CA TYR A 135 -12.56 -4.11 13.00
C TYR A 135 -13.09 -4.75 14.29
N LYS A 136 -13.84 -5.84 14.16
CA LYS A 136 -14.37 -6.64 15.30
C LYS A 136 -14.99 -5.79 16.42
N GLY A 137 -15.85 -4.81 16.03
CA GLY A 137 -16.55 -3.95 16.98
C GLY A 137 -15.71 -2.82 17.58
N ARG A 138 -14.50 -2.62 17.09
CA ARG A 138 -13.62 -1.49 17.45
C ARG A 138 -13.46 -0.56 16.26
N ILE A 139 -13.38 0.74 16.54
CA ILE A 139 -13.26 1.79 15.52
C ILE A 139 -12.06 2.68 15.88
N TYR A 140 -11.21 2.91 14.90
CA TYR A 140 -9.93 3.63 15.04
C TYR A 140 -9.95 4.88 14.19
N VAL A 141 -9.69 6.05 14.78
CA VAL A 141 -9.81 7.33 14.09
C VAL A 141 -8.87 8.39 14.65
N GLY A 142 -8.31 9.22 13.77
CA GLY A 142 -7.52 10.40 14.13
C GLY A 142 -8.40 11.63 14.29
N VAL A 143 -8.07 12.48 15.28
CA VAL A 143 -8.81 13.68 15.65
C VAL A 143 -7.88 14.89 15.76
N CYS A 144 -8.29 16.01 15.17
CA CYS A 144 -7.55 17.27 15.15
C CYS A 144 -7.87 18.11 16.39
N GLY A 145 -7.02 18.10 17.37
CA GLY A 145 -7.01 19.03 18.49
C GLY A 145 -8.32 19.20 19.26
N ASN A 146 -8.33 20.15 20.16
CA ASN A 146 -9.49 20.55 20.92
C ASN A 146 -10.25 21.70 20.22
N GLY A 147 -11.57 21.77 20.39
CA GLY A 147 -12.37 22.91 19.98
C GLY A 147 -12.82 22.92 18.52
N GLY A 148 -12.76 21.80 17.80
CA GLY A 148 -13.37 21.66 16.46
C GLY A 148 -12.68 22.40 15.33
N GLN A 149 -11.52 23.04 15.59
CA GLN A 149 -10.77 23.74 14.56
C GLN A 149 -9.86 22.76 13.81
N TYR A 150 -9.91 22.82 12.49
CA TYR A 150 -9.13 21.95 11.61
C TYR A 150 -7.61 22.08 11.77
N ASN A 151 -7.12 23.24 12.16
CA ASN A 151 -5.71 23.59 12.33
C ASN A 151 -5.37 23.94 13.78
N ALA A 152 -6.00 23.30 14.75
CA ALA A 152 -5.67 23.50 16.16
C ALA A 152 -4.19 23.25 16.43
N ASP A 153 -3.56 24.11 17.27
CA ASP A 153 -2.14 24.04 17.60
C ASP A 153 -1.78 22.96 18.62
N GLY A 154 -2.71 22.09 18.96
CA GLY A 154 -2.49 21.03 19.95
C GLY A 154 -3.74 20.26 20.30
N GLY A 155 -3.61 19.36 21.25
CA GLY A 155 -4.69 18.50 21.69
C GLY A 155 -5.05 17.40 20.69
N HIS A 156 -4.19 17.14 19.71
CA HIS A 156 -4.39 16.07 18.71
C HIS A 156 -4.36 14.71 19.38
N HIS A 157 -5.26 13.85 18.97
CA HIS A 157 -5.35 12.51 19.56
C HIS A 157 -5.79 11.47 18.52
N PHE A 158 -5.54 10.23 18.88
CA PHE A 158 -6.03 9.06 18.16
C PHE A 158 -7.00 8.32 19.07
N ASP A 159 -8.25 8.14 18.62
CA ASP A 159 -9.33 7.55 19.39
C ASP A 159 -9.57 6.10 19.00
N VAL A 160 -9.81 5.29 20.01
CA VAL A 160 -10.31 3.92 19.89
C VAL A 160 -11.69 3.88 20.51
N LEU A 161 -12.68 3.60 19.67
CA LEU A 161 -14.07 3.49 20.08
C LEU A 161 -14.52 2.03 20.03
N THR A 162 -15.62 1.76 20.71
CA THR A 162 -16.38 0.49 20.61
C THR A 162 -17.78 0.77 20.11
N GLU A 163 -18.33 -0.21 19.43
CA GLU A 163 -19.73 -0.18 19.01
C GLU A 163 -20.54 -1.27 19.68
N SER A 164 -21.82 -0.97 19.92
CA SER A 164 -22.80 -1.89 20.45
C SER A 164 -24.17 -1.63 19.83
N ALA A 165 -25.18 -2.39 20.21
CA ALA A 165 -26.56 -2.12 19.80
C ALA A 165 -27.04 -0.73 20.27
N SER A 166 -26.54 -0.24 21.41
CA SER A 166 -26.91 1.06 21.98
C SER A 166 -26.19 2.25 21.34
N GLY A 167 -25.15 2.03 20.51
CA GLY A 167 -24.43 3.11 19.84
C GLY A 167 -22.92 2.98 19.90
N LEU A 168 -22.26 4.13 19.86
CA LEU A 168 -20.79 4.28 19.88
C LEU A 168 -20.33 4.79 21.25
N SER A 169 -19.21 4.29 21.74
CA SER A 169 -18.59 4.75 22.99
C SER A 169 -17.06 4.77 22.88
N LEU A 170 -16.42 5.70 23.59
CA LEU A 170 -14.97 5.76 23.68
C LEU A 170 -14.44 4.63 24.56
N ALA A 171 -13.55 3.82 24.02
CA ALA A 171 -12.74 2.90 24.83
C ALA A 171 -11.56 3.64 25.47
N TYR A 172 -10.79 4.34 24.67
CA TYR A 172 -9.72 5.23 25.12
C TYR A 172 -9.24 6.14 23.99
N LYS A 173 -8.45 7.15 24.35
CA LYS A 173 -7.73 8.00 23.42
C LYS A 173 -6.27 8.16 23.83
N VAL A 174 -5.41 8.41 22.85
CA VAL A 174 -3.99 8.65 23.06
C VAL A 174 -3.57 9.95 22.40
N SER A 175 -2.76 10.76 23.11
CA SER A 175 -2.25 12.04 22.57
C SER A 175 -1.18 11.79 21.51
N ILE A 176 -1.23 12.56 20.45
CA ILE A 176 -0.30 12.53 19.31
C ILE A 176 0.21 13.95 19.07
N PRO A 177 1.48 14.14 18.66
CA PRO A 177 2.07 15.47 18.51
C PRO A 177 1.53 16.30 17.34
N GLY A 178 0.79 15.69 16.41
CA GLY A 178 0.14 16.33 15.28
C GLY A 178 -1.13 15.60 14.91
N TYR A 179 -1.95 16.17 14.06
CA TYR A 179 -3.23 15.59 13.64
C TYR A 179 -3.05 14.28 12.84
N PRO A 180 -3.51 13.11 13.33
CA PRO A 180 -3.51 11.86 12.57
C PRO A 180 -4.64 11.91 11.53
N GLN A 181 -4.39 12.58 10.42
CA GLN A 181 -5.42 12.95 9.44
C GLN A 181 -5.74 11.82 8.47
N ALA A 182 -4.75 11.01 8.12
CA ALA A 182 -4.94 9.89 7.21
C ALA A 182 -5.68 8.71 7.87
N ALA A 183 -6.22 7.82 7.05
CA ALA A 183 -6.69 6.52 7.53
C ALA A 183 -5.54 5.73 8.16
N PRO A 184 -5.71 5.14 9.33
CA PRO A 184 -4.70 4.24 9.89
C PRO A 184 -4.64 2.93 9.09
N LEU A 185 -3.44 2.34 9.00
CA LEU A 185 -3.25 0.98 8.52
C LEU A 185 -3.42 0.01 9.70
N LEU A 186 -4.32 -0.95 9.57
CA LEU A 186 -4.54 -2.00 10.57
C LEU A 186 -3.92 -3.31 10.09
N SER A 187 -3.09 -3.93 10.93
CA SER A 187 -2.50 -5.25 10.70
C SER A 187 -3.04 -6.27 11.69
N THR A 188 -3.54 -7.37 11.17
CA THR A 188 -4.02 -8.55 11.92
C THR A 188 -3.00 -9.69 11.93
N ALA A 189 -1.77 -9.46 11.46
CA ALA A 189 -0.76 -10.50 11.28
C ALA A 189 -0.45 -11.29 12.56
N TYR A 190 -0.70 -10.72 13.72
CA TYR A 190 -0.39 -11.31 15.02
C TYR A 190 -1.63 -11.56 15.88
N GLU A 191 -2.85 -11.41 15.35
CA GLU A 191 -4.08 -11.53 16.16
C GLU A 191 -4.31 -12.91 16.75
N ASN A 192 -3.75 -13.96 16.12
CA ASN A 192 -3.86 -15.34 16.57
C ASN A 192 -2.70 -15.78 17.49
N GLN A 193 -1.83 -14.86 17.91
CA GLN A 193 -0.73 -15.16 18.82
C GLN A 193 -1.16 -14.99 20.27
N ASP A 194 -0.59 -15.84 21.11
CA ASP A 194 -0.66 -15.78 22.57
C ASP A 194 0.59 -15.05 23.07
N PHE A 195 0.45 -13.80 23.48
CA PHE A 195 1.54 -12.99 24.02
C PHE A 195 1.63 -13.05 25.54
N ASN A 196 0.52 -13.42 26.20
CA ASN A 196 0.43 -13.49 27.66
C ASN A 196 0.72 -14.88 28.22
N GLY A 197 0.74 -15.93 27.40
CA GLY A 197 1.06 -17.32 27.76
C GLY A 197 -0.10 -18.09 28.39
N ASP A 198 -1.36 -17.66 28.17
CA ASP A 198 -2.53 -18.32 28.74
C ASP A 198 -3.10 -19.45 27.85
N GLY A 199 -2.47 -19.70 26.70
CA GLY A 199 -2.87 -20.71 25.73
C GLY A 199 -3.98 -20.26 24.77
N LYS A 200 -4.33 -18.97 24.75
CA LYS A 200 -5.33 -18.40 23.85
C LYS A 200 -4.75 -17.26 23.04
N ALA A 201 -5.32 -17.01 21.88
CA ALA A 201 -5.00 -15.84 21.07
C ALA A 201 -5.47 -14.57 21.75
N ASP A 202 -4.60 -13.56 21.89
CA ASP A 202 -4.95 -12.28 22.51
C ASP A 202 -5.80 -11.39 21.61
N GLY A 203 -5.90 -11.69 20.31
CA GLY A 203 -6.61 -10.85 19.36
C GLY A 203 -5.93 -9.50 19.09
N ARG A 204 -4.61 -9.42 19.35
CA ARG A 204 -3.83 -8.18 19.22
C ARG A 204 -3.73 -7.73 17.78
N VAL A 205 -4.08 -6.46 17.53
CA VAL A 205 -3.90 -5.77 16.26
C VAL A 205 -2.87 -4.65 16.40
N TYR A 206 -2.25 -4.32 15.27
CA TYR A 206 -1.29 -3.23 15.16
C TYR A 206 -1.83 -2.16 14.24
N LEU A 207 -1.81 -0.92 14.71
CA LEU A 207 -2.25 0.26 13.97
C LEU A 207 -1.04 1.12 13.67
N TYR A 208 -0.87 1.46 12.40
CA TYR A 208 0.17 2.36 11.94
C TYR A 208 -0.49 3.61 11.36
N PHE A 209 -0.03 4.78 11.76
CA PHE A 209 -0.60 6.03 11.28
C PHE A 209 0.44 7.14 11.21
N THR A 210 0.24 8.04 10.27
CA THR A 210 1.00 9.27 10.09
C THR A 210 0.29 10.42 10.80
N TYR A 211 0.93 11.59 10.89
CA TYR A 211 0.34 12.77 11.49
C TYR A 211 0.78 14.04 10.76
N ASN A 212 -0.13 15.01 10.68
CA ASN A 212 0.05 16.25 9.95
C ASN A 212 0.77 17.29 10.81
N ALA A 213 2.06 17.08 11.03
CA ALA A 213 3.00 18.00 11.66
C ALA A 213 4.43 17.53 11.36
N LYS A 214 5.42 18.41 11.44
CA LYS A 214 6.84 17.99 11.45
C LYS A 214 7.15 17.23 12.75
N PRO A 215 7.95 16.19 12.69
CA PRO A 215 8.74 15.66 11.56
C PRO A 215 7.97 14.78 10.55
N GLY A 216 6.68 14.48 10.72
CA GLY A 216 5.87 13.72 9.77
C GLY A 216 6.33 12.28 9.60
N GLY A 217 6.52 11.59 10.71
CA GLY A 217 6.88 10.18 10.77
C GLY A 217 5.69 9.25 10.94
N ILE A 218 5.96 8.04 11.45
CA ILE A 218 4.96 7.00 11.69
C ILE A 218 4.89 6.68 13.17
N TYR A 219 3.68 6.65 13.69
CA TYR A 219 3.35 6.07 15.00
C TYR A 219 2.73 4.68 14.84
N MET A 220 2.95 3.86 15.86
CA MET A 220 2.34 2.54 16.01
C MET A 220 1.60 2.48 17.35
N LEU A 221 0.41 1.91 17.34
CA LEU A 221 -0.40 1.58 18.51
C LEU A 221 -0.79 0.10 18.45
N THR A 222 -0.71 -0.59 19.57
CA THR A 222 -1.30 -1.93 19.71
C THR A 222 -2.64 -1.84 20.41
N ASP A 223 -3.59 -2.64 19.99
CA ASP A 223 -4.90 -2.74 20.60
C ASP A 223 -5.36 -4.19 20.71
N GLU A 224 -6.11 -4.51 21.76
CA GLU A 224 -6.66 -5.83 22.04
C GLU A 224 -8.14 -5.74 22.44
N PRO A 225 -8.93 -6.80 22.30
CA PRO A 225 -10.29 -6.84 22.80
C PRO A 225 -10.38 -6.45 24.29
N GLY A 226 -11.24 -5.49 24.61
CA GLY A 226 -11.43 -5.03 26.00
C GLY A 226 -10.38 -4.03 26.51
N GLN A 227 -9.37 -3.66 25.72
CA GLN A 227 -8.37 -2.69 26.13
C GLN A 227 -9.00 -1.30 26.35
N THR A 228 -8.62 -0.63 27.46
CA THR A 228 -9.16 0.67 27.90
C THR A 228 -8.10 1.77 28.00
N SER A 229 -6.89 1.48 27.60
CA SER A 229 -5.78 2.45 27.51
C SER A 229 -4.77 2.00 26.48
N GLY A 230 -4.03 2.93 25.89
CA GLY A 230 -3.01 2.63 24.91
C GLY A 230 -1.79 3.51 25.08
N LYS A 231 -0.66 3.06 24.58
CA LYS A 231 0.58 3.83 24.55
C LYS A 231 1.14 3.83 23.13
N PRO A 232 1.01 4.93 22.40
CA PRO A 232 1.56 5.03 21.05
C PRO A 232 3.08 5.06 21.11
N LYS A 233 3.72 4.44 20.14
CA LYS A 233 5.16 4.40 19.97
C LYS A 233 5.52 5.07 18.65
N GLU A 234 6.45 6.02 18.67
CA GLU A 234 7.07 6.50 17.45
C GLU A 234 7.86 5.34 16.81
N LEU A 235 7.39 4.88 15.66
CA LEU A 235 8.00 3.77 14.92
C LEU A 235 9.13 4.26 14.03
N PHE A 236 8.92 5.40 13.39
CA PHE A 236 9.86 5.98 12.44
C PHE A 236 9.81 7.50 12.48
N ARG A 237 11.00 8.10 12.50
CA ARG A 237 11.22 9.54 12.34
C ARG A 237 12.12 9.75 11.13
N PRO A 238 11.67 10.52 10.11
CA PRO A 238 12.51 10.83 8.95
C PRO A 238 13.77 11.60 9.34
N VAL A 239 14.82 11.47 8.55
CA VAL A 239 16.00 12.33 8.68
C VAL A 239 15.64 13.78 8.32
N LEU A 240 16.42 14.75 8.81
CA LEU A 240 16.07 16.18 8.75
C LEU A 240 15.62 16.66 7.36
N ALA A 241 16.29 16.23 6.30
CA ALA A 241 15.95 16.60 4.92
C ALA A 241 14.60 16.03 4.41
N GLN A 242 14.03 15.06 5.13
CA GLN A 242 12.78 14.38 4.78
C GLN A 242 11.65 14.72 5.78
N GLN A 243 11.88 15.66 6.69
CA GLN A 243 10.88 16.04 7.70
C GLN A 243 9.93 17.08 7.13
N GLU A 244 8.68 16.72 6.97
CA GLU A 244 7.57 17.59 6.55
C GLU A 244 6.22 17.09 7.05
N TYR A 245 5.16 17.87 6.85
CA TYR A 245 3.79 17.48 7.14
C TYR A 245 3.41 16.20 6.39
N CYS A 246 2.56 15.37 7.00
CA CYS A 246 2.09 14.14 6.38
C CYS A 246 0.57 14.00 6.49
N ILE A 247 -0.10 13.97 5.36
CA ILE A 247 -1.54 13.71 5.23
C ILE A 247 -1.82 12.42 4.45
N SER A 248 -0.76 11.70 4.06
CA SER A 248 -0.89 10.47 3.28
C SER A 248 -1.05 9.26 4.18
N PRO A 249 -1.90 8.30 3.80
CA PRO A 249 -1.97 7.01 4.47
C PRO A 249 -0.71 6.19 4.23
N ILE A 250 -0.57 5.12 5.00
CA ILE A 250 0.48 4.13 4.85
C ILE A 250 -0.06 2.99 4.00
N CYS A 251 0.70 2.56 3.00
CA CYS A 251 0.48 1.32 2.28
C CYS A 251 1.45 0.26 2.75
N VAL A 252 1.08 -1.00 2.63
CA VAL A 252 1.93 -2.14 2.98
C VAL A 252 1.93 -3.12 1.81
N ASP A 253 3.11 -3.67 1.49
CA ASP A 253 3.18 -4.79 0.56
C ASP A 253 2.98 -6.13 1.27
N ARG A 254 2.97 -7.23 0.49
CA ARG A 254 2.80 -8.58 1.02
C ARG A 254 3.93 -9.03 1.96
N ASP A 255 5.09 -8.38 1.88
CA ASP A 255 6.28 -8.72 2.68
C ASP A 255 6.37 -7.91 3.97
N GLY A 256 5.44 -6.96 4.17
CA GLY A 256 5.34 -6.13 5.36
C GLY A 256 6.16 -4.84 5.28
N THR A 257 6.66 -4.46 4.11
CA THR A 257 7.28 -3.15 3.90
C THR A 257 6.22 -2.07 3.94
N LEU A 258 6.41 -1.06 4.78
CA LEU A 258 5.51 0.08 4.89
C LEU A 258 5.99 1.19 3.94
N TYR A 259 5.08 1.69 3.11
CA TYR A 259 5.34 2.79 2.20
C TYR A 259 4.50 3.99 2.58
N TYR A 260 5.12 5.15 2.67
CA TYR A 260 4.42 6.41 2.83
C TYR A 260 5.19 7.57 2.21
N LYS A 261 4.54 8.68 2.00
CA LYS A 261 5.15 9.94 1.59
C LYS A 261 4.67 11.07 2.50
N ASN A 262 5.44 12.12 2.59
CA ASN A 262 5.04 13.40 3.18
C ASN A 262 5.37 14.54 2.20
N ASP A 263 5.19 15.78 2.60
CA ASP A 263 5.38 16.96 1.73
C ASP A 263 6.86 17.26 1.41
N SER A 264 7.80 16.48 1.92
CA SER A 264 9.23 16.56 1.53
C SER A 264 9.51 16.05 0.12
N CYS A 265 8.51 15.54 -0.59
CA CYS A 265 8.63 14.91 -1.92
C CYS A 265 9.40 13.58 -1.95
N TYR A 266 9.71 12.99 -0.80
CA TYR A 266 10.30 11.66 -0.74
C TYR A 266 9.21 10.59 -0.57
N LEU A 267 9.32 9.50 -1.32
CA LEU A 267 8.64 8.24 -1.03
C LEU A 267 9.55 7.41 -0.13
N MET A 268 9.07 7.04 1.03
CA MET A 268 9.82 6.29 2.04
C MET A 268 9.31 4.86 2.13
N ALA A 269 10.23 3.90 2.14
CA ALA A 269 9.96 2.48 2.36
C ALA A 269 10.63 2.05 3.67
N LEU A 270 9.85 1.53 4.59
CA LEU A 270 10.32 1.07 5.89
C LEU A 270 10.22 -0.45 5.97
N GLU A 271 11.35 -1.06 6.25
CA GLU A 271 11.43 -2.50 6.48
C GLU A 271 11.98 -2.78 7.87
N THR A 272 11.63 -3.91 8.42
CA THR A 272 12.38 -4.42 9.56
C THR A 272 13.75 -4.85 9.08
N ASN A 273 14.80 -4.73 9.91
CA ASN A 273 16.07 -5.42 9.68
C ASN A 273 15.81 -6.94 9.70
N GLY A 274 15.21 -7.43 8.63
CA GLY A 274 14.88 -8.82 8.42
C GLY A 274 16.11 -9.59 7.94
N ALA A 275 16.05 -10.91 8.04
CA ALA A 275 17.09 -11.81 7.53
C ALA A 275 16.98 -11.94 5.99
N TYR A 276 16.97 -10.84 5.25
CA TYR A 276 16.93 -10.84 3.80
C TYR A 276 18.35 -10.88 3.22
N LEU A 277 18.49 -11.46 2.02
CA LEU A 277 19.67 -11.22 1.19
C LEU A 277 19.57 -9.83 0.56
N ASP A 278 20.64 -9.05 0.65
CA ASP A 278 20.71 -7.72 -0.01
C ASP A 278 20.87 -7.87 -1.52
N SER A 279 21.72 -8.84 -1.93
CA SER A 279 21.93 -9.14 -3.34
C SER A 279 22.49 -10.55 -3.51
N VAL A 280 22.32 -11.08 -4.72
CA VAL A 280 22.91 -12.33 -5.17
C VAL A 280 23.51 -12.12 -6.56
N SER A 281 24.76 -12.54 -6.75
CA SER A 281 25.38 -12.65 -8.07
C SER A 281 25.74 -14.09 -8.37
N ALA A 282 25.81 -14.43 -9.66
CA ALA A 282 26.12 -15.77 -10.15
C ALA A 282 27.06 -15.68 -11.34
N GLU A 283 28.11 -16.50 -11.33
CA GLU A 283 29.10 -16.60 -12.41
C GLU A 283 29.35 -18.08 -12.73
N ALA A 284 29.31 -18.44 -13.99
CA ALA A 284 29.70 -19.77 -14.44
C ALA A 284 31.21 -19.85 -14.75
N ASP A 285 31.78 -21.04 -14.59
CA ASP A 285 33.17 -21.31 -14.98
C ASP A 285 33.38 -21.22 -16.49
N THR A 286 32.31 -21.44 -17.25
CA THR A 286 32.33 -21.32 -18.72
C THR A 286 30.97 -20.79 -19.19
N GLY A 287 30.97 -19.86 -20.15
CA GLY A 287 29.77 -19.24 -20.68
C GLY A 287 29.15 -18.23 -19.69
N ARG A 288 27.84 -18.13 -19.70
CA ARG A 288 27.12 -17.12 -18.87
C ARG A 288 26.00 -17.73 -18.05
N VAL A 289 25.59 -16.99 -17.03
CA VAL A 289 24.40 -17.25 -16.23
C VAL A 289 23.39 -16.14 -16.52
N SER A 290 22.13 -16.50 -16.64
CA SER A 290 21.01 -15.58 -16.84
C SER A 290 19.92 -15.86 -15.81
N TRP A 291 19.41 -14.83 -15.18
CA TRP A 291 18.25 -14.92 -14.30
C TRP A 291 16.99 -15.00 -15.13
N GLU A 292 16.08 -15.90 -14.81
CA GLU A 292 14.76 -15.97 -15.44
C GLU A 292 13.92 -14.73 -15.09
N LYS A 293 14.02 -14.29 -13.82
CA LYS A 293 13.56 -12.98 -13.32
C LYS A 293 14.68 -12.42 -12.46
N ALA A 294 14.90 -11.10 -12.52
CA ALA A 294 15.88 -10.44 -11.67
C ALA A 294 15.65 -10.81 -10.19
N PHE A 295 16.75 -10.96 -9.44
CA PHE A 295 16.69 -11.27 -8.02
C PHE A 295 15.83 -10.25 -7.27
N GLN A 296 14.88 -10.75 -6.49
CA GLN A 296 14.07 -9.98 -5.55
C GLN A 296 14.14 -10.63 -4.19
N ARG A 297 14.58 -9.90 -3.19
CA ARG A 297 14.78 -10.42 -1.83
C ARG A 297 13.52 -10.93 -1.14
N SER A 298 12.35 -10.48 -1.59
CA SER A 298 11.05 -10.95 -1.12
C SER A 298 10.68 -12.32 -1.65
N GLU A 299 11.18 -12.73 -2.81
CA GLU A 299 10.93 -14.04 -3.40
C GLU A 299 11.79 -15.11 -2.71
N LYS A 300 11.19 -16.28 -2.51
CA LYS A 300 11.88 -17.42 -1.88
C LYS A 300 12.57 -18.31 -2.91
N GLU A 301 12.06 -18.35 -4.12
CA GLU A 301 12.56 -19.24 -5.17
C GLU A 301 13.00 -18.43 -6.38
N HIS A 302 14.16 -18.78 -6.89
CA HIS A 302 14.79 -18.10 -8.03
C HIS A 302 15.32 -19.12 -9.02
N THR A 303 15.11 -18.89 -10.32
CA THR A 303 15.63 -19.75 -11.38
C THR A 303 16.72 -19.01 -12.17
N LEU A 304 17.85 -19.70 -12.32
CA LEU A 304 18.96 -19.26 -13.14
C LEU A 304 19.20 -20.26 -14.27
N ARG A 305 19.33 -19.75 -15.47
CA ARG A 305 19.73 -20.52 -16.65
C ARG A 305 21.25 -20.45 -16.82
N VAL A 306 21.88 -21.57 -16.98
CA VAL A 306 23.33 -21.72 -17.04
C VAL A 306 23.74 -22.22 -18.42
N ALA A 307 24.87 -21.80 -18.94
CA ALA A 307 25.41 -22.30 -20.19
C ALA A 307 25.57 -23.82 -20.16
N GLU A 308 25.23 -24.52 -21.25
CA GLU A 308 25.25 -25.98 -21.34
C GLU A 308 26.62 -26.60 -21.06
N ASN A 309 27.70 -25.88 -21.40
CA ASN A 309 29.07 -26.31 -21.20
C ASN A 309 29.65 -25.91 -19.84
N ALA A 310 28.88 -25.24 -18.98
CA ALA A 310 29.30 -24.94 -17.62
C ALA A 310 29.32 -26.20 -16.75
N THR A 311 30.33 -26.32 -15.93
CA THR A 311 30.44 -27.40 -14.95
C THR A 311 30.23 -26.93 -13.53
N LYS A 312 30.43 -25.64 -13.28
CA LYS A 312 30.29 -24.99 -11.97
C LYS A 312 29.67 -23.61 -12.10
N VAL A 313 28.92 -23.25 -11.09
CA VAL A 313 28.41 -21.87 -10.90
C VAL A 313 28.81 -21.39 -9.52
N THR A 314 29.48 -20.25 -9.45
CA THR A 314 29.79 -19.56 -8.21
C THR A 314 28.68 -18.59 -7.90
N LEU A 315 27.99 -18.80 -6.78
CA LEU A 315 27.00 -17.89 -6.23
C LEU A 315 27.63 -17.05 -5.12
N THR A 316 27.43 -15.75 -5.16
CA THR A 316 27.85 -14.84 -4.09
C THR A 316 26.63 -14.17 -3.48
N PHE A 317 26.43 -14.37 -2.20
CA PHE A 317 25.33 -13.86 -1.40
C PHE A 317 25.81 -12.71 -0.51
N LYS A 318 25.14 -11.57 -0.58
CA LYS A 318 25.33 -10.46 0.38
C LYS A 318 24.13 -10.39 1.30
N ALA A 319 24.37 -10.28 2.58
CA ALA A 319 23.35 -10.13 3.61
C ALA A 319 23.68 -8.96 4.54
N PRO A 320 22.71 -8.40 5.27
CA PRO A 320 22.92 -7.32 6.22
C PRO A 320 23.97 -7.67 7.29
N ALA A 321 24.60 -6.65 7.86
CA ALA A 321 25.55 -6.82 8.95
C ALA A 321 24.91 -7.56 10.14
N GLY A 322 25.63 -8.53 10.69
CA GLY A 322 25.15 -9.38 11.79
C GLY A 322 24.27 -10.56 11.36
N CYS A 323 23.97 -10.68 10.06
CA CYS A 323 23.25 -11.83 9.52
C CYS A 323 24.20 -13.04 9.39
N THR A 324 23.75 -14.20 9.84
CA THR A 324 24.41 -15.47 9.58
C THR A 324 23.85 -16.15 8.35
N LEU A 325 24.73 -16.80 7.58
CA LEU A 325 24.37 -17.50 6.35
C LEU A 325 24.70 -18.98 6.47
N THR A 326 23.75 -19.83 6.05
CA THR A 326 24.03 -21.24 5.76
C THR A 326 23.64 -21.54 4.32
N VAL A 327 24.47 -22.33 3.63
CA VAL A 327 24.21 -22.82 2.28
C VAL A 327 24.20 -24.33 2.30
N ASN A 328 23.12 -24.93 1.81
CA ASN A 328 22.89 -26.38 1.88
C ASN A 328 23.15 -26.96 3.30
N GLY A 329 22.65 -26.22 4.32
CA GLY A 329 22.76 -26.57 5.73
C GLY A 329 24.14 -26.35 6.38
N LYS A 330 25.15 -25.83 5.64
CA LYS A 330 26.49 -25.55 6.17
C LYS A 330 26.72 -24.06 6.29
N ALA A 331 27.40 -23.62 7.36
CA ALA A 331 27.80 -22.24 7.52
C ALA A 331 28.59 -21.73 6.30
N SER A 332 28.28 -20.50 5.87
CA SER A 332 28.87 -19.90 4.68
C SER A 332 29.34 -18.47 4.97
N ASN A 333 30.42 -18.08 4.33
CA ASN A 333 30.93 -16.69 4.31
C ASN A 333 30.30 -15.84 3.19
N GLY A 334 29.27 -16.35 2.52
CA GLY A 334 28.60 -15.66 1.42
C GLY A 334 28.97 -16.15 0.02
N THR A 335 29.85 -17.15 -0.11
CA THR A 335 30.20 -17.74 -1.42
C THR A 335 29.94 -19.24 -1.43
N TYR A 336 29.38 -19.73 -2.52
CA TYR A 336 29.14 -21.16 -2.74
C TYR A 336 29.35 -21.51 -4.21
N VAL A 337 30.02 -22.65 -4.45
CA VAL A 337 30.24 -23.20 -5.79
C VAL A 337 29.35 -24.42 -5.98
N ALA A 338 28.36 -24.30 -6.85
CA ALA A 338 27.46 -25.38 -7.23
C ALA A 338 28.04 -26.17 -8.40
N ASP A 339 27.94 -27.50 -8.35
CA ASP A 339 28.24 -28.39 -9.47
C ASP A 339 26.98 -28.54 -10.33
N VAL A 340 27.08 -28.17 -11.61
CA VAL A 340 25.96 -28.21 -12.57
C VAL A 340 26.16 -29.21 -13.71
N ARG A 341 27.15 -30.11 -13.61
CA ARG A 341 27.42 -31.15 -14.63
C ARG A 341 26.26 -32.09 -14.89
N SER A 342 25.38 -32.29 -13.91
CA SER A 342 24.15 -33.08 -14.08
C SER A 342 23.04 -32.36 -14.88
N GLY A 343 23.30 -31.12 -15.31
CA GLY A 343 22.31 -30.28 -15.99
C GLY A 343 21.42 -29.47 -15.05
N GLN A 344 21.44 -29.73 -13.76
CA GLN A 344 20.67 -28.99 -12.74
C GLN A 344 21.32 -29.07 -11.36
N ALA A 345 21.07 -28.05 -10.54
CA ALA A 345 21.42 -28.07 -9.13
C ALA A 345 20.49 -27.13 -8.35
N ASP A 346 20.08 -27.54 -7.16
CA ASP A 346 19.38 -26.68 -6.22
C ASP A 346 20.32 -26.23 -5.11
N VAL A 347 20.31 -24.94 -4.83
CA VAL A 347 21.10 -24.34 -3.75
C VAL A 347 20.15 -23.70 -2.75
N THR A 348 20.07 -24.27 -1.55
CA THR A 348 19.28 -23.71 -0.45
C THR A 348 20.14 -22.76 0.38
N VAL A 349 19.62 -21.57 0.64
CA VAL A 349 20.31 -20.57 1.47
C VAL A 349 19.38 -20.18 2.61
N LYS A 350 19.88 -20.27 3.83
CA LYS A 350 19.17 -19.77 5.00
C LYS A 350 19.94 -18.60 5.59
N THR A 351 19.25 -17.50 5.75
CA THR A 351 19.74 -16.32 6.45
C THR A 351 19.11 -16.23 7.83
N THR A 352 19.85 -15.79 8.83
CA THR A 352 19.32 -15.60 10.20
C THR A 352 19.87 -14.31 10.79
N LEU A 353 18.96 -13.47 11.29
CA LEU A 353 19.27 -12.20 11.95
C LEU A 353 18.29 -11.98 13.12
N ASN A 354 18.83 -11.71 14.30
CA ASN A 354 18.04 -11.44 15.52
C ASN A 354 16.97 -12.51 15.81
N GLY A 355 17.34 -13.79 15.64
CA GLY A 355 16.44 -14.92 15.89
C GLY A 355 15.38 -15.19 14.79
N LYS A 356 15.29 -14.33 13.78
CA LYS A 356 14.43 -14.55 12.60
C LYS A 356 15.23 -15.18 11.47
N SER A 357 14.62 -16.08 10.73
CA SER A 357 15.26 -16.75 9.60
C SER A 357 14.44 -16.60 8.33
N ARG A 358 15.13 -16.64 7.19
CA ARG A 358 14.52 -16.73 5.87
C ARG A 358 15.24 -17.75 5.03
N ASP A 359 14.49 -18.55 4.30
CA ASP A 359 15.02 -19.56 3.39
C ASP A 359 14.81 -19.11 1.95
N TYR A 360 15.83 -19.36 1.11
CA TYR A 360 15.82 -19.16 -0.33
C TYR A 360 16.23 -20.43 -1.04
N ILE A 361 15.70 -20.66 -2.24
CA ILE A 361 16.08 -21.76 -3.13
C ILE A 361 16.47 -21.16 -4.47
N PHE A 362 17.66 -21.52 -4.94
CA PHE A 362 18.18 -21.13 -6.26
C PHE A 362 18.24 -22.36 -7.14
N HIS A 363 17.36 -22.44 -8.14
CA HIS A 363 17.32 -23.50 -9.13
C HIS A 363 18.27 -23.14 -10.27
N LEU A 364 19.36 -23.89 -10.40
CA LEU A 364 20.30 -23.77 -11.50
C LEU A 364 19.96 -24.82 -12.53
N THR A 365 19.63 -24.40 -13.77
CA THR A 365 19.31 -25.33 -14.86
C THR A 365 20.19 -25.04 -16.07
N SER A 366 20.85 -26.07 -16.63
CA SER A 366 21.56 -25.93 -17.89
C SER A 366 20.55 -25.79 -19.04
N GLY A 367 21.01 -25.19 -20.13
CA GLY A 367 20.13 -24.88 -21.25
C GLY A 367 19.70 -23.41 -21.18
N LEU A 368 20.69 -22.51 -21.27
CA LEU A 368 20.43 -21.25 -21.92
C LEU A 368 19.99 -21.62 -23.33
N GLY A 369 18.68 -21.74 -23.54
CA GLY A 369 18.14 -21.76 -24.89
C GLY A 369 18.83 -20.64 -25.66
N ASN A 370 19.20 -20.88 -26.90
CA ASN A 370 19.97 -19.96 -27.72
C ASN A 370 19.37 -18.55 -27.68
N SER A 371 19.79 -17.76 -26.69
CA SER A 371 19.42 -16.34 -26.53
C SER A 371 20.35 -15.43 -27.35
N SER A 372 21.21 -16.03 -28.20
CA SER A 372 21.99 -15.27 -29.15
C SER A 372 21.03 -14.71 -30.23
N LEU A 373 21.21 -13.44 -30.53
CA LEU A 373 20.54 -12.86 -31.69
C LEU A 373 20.88 -13.70 -32.93
N ALA A 374 19.87 -14.12 -33.67
CA ALA A 374 20.08 -14.80 -34.93
C ALA A 374 20.62 -13.84 -36.00
N ASN A 375 20.30 -12.56 -35.87
CA ASN A 375 20.77 -11.51 -36.75
C ASN A 375 20.66 -10.14 -36.07
N LEU A 376 21.49 -9.18 -36.46
CA LEU A 376 21.42 -7.78 -36.05
C LEU A 376 21.48 -6.91 -37.30
N VAL A 377 20.43 -6.12 -37.52
CA VAL A 377 20.35 -5.16 -38.61
C VAL A 377 20.08 -3.78 -38.03
N VAL A 378 20.83 -2.78 -38.48
CA VAL A 378 20.60 -1.38 -38.14
C VAL A 378 20.24 -0.64 -39.44
N SER A 379 19.18 0.15 -39.39
CA SER A 379 18.68 0.88 -40.55
C SER A 379 18.54 2.36 -40.23
N THR A 380 18.77 3.22 -41.23
CA THR A 380 18.44 4.65 -41.16
C THR A 380 16.96 4.93 -41.40
N SER A 381 16.18 3.91 -41.73
CA SER A 381 14.72 3.99 -41.91
C SER A 381 14.01 3.39 -40.69
N ASN A 382 12.87 3.93 -40.34
CA ASN A 382 11.99 3.35 -39.31
C ASN A 382 11.21 2.11 -39.79
N THR A 383 11.33 1.77 -41.11
CA THR A 383 10.80 0.55 -41.69
C THR A 383 11.97 -0.32 -42.17
N PHE A 384 12.02 -1.58 -41.71
CA PHE A 384 13.07 -2.53 -42.06
C PHE A 384 12.80 -3.28 -43.37
N THR A 385 12.05 -2.67 -44.30
CA THR A 385 11.69 -3.28 -45.62
C THR A 385 12.63 -2.89 -46.74
N ASP A 386 13.40 -1.80 -46.57
CA ASP A 386 14.35 -1.29 -47.56
C ASP A 386 15.81 -1.61 -47.14
N THR A 387 16.38 -2.64 -47.72
CA THR A 387 17.75 -3.08 -47.43
C THR A 387 18.81 -2.09 -47.88
N SER A 388 18.52 -1.14 -48.75
CA SER A 388 19.42 -0.08 -49.17
C SER A 388 19.71 0.93 -48.04
N LYS A 389 18.89 0.90 -46.98
CA LYS A 389 19.03 1.75 -45.79
C LYS A 389 19.76 1.05 -44.63
N TYR A 390 20.23 -0.18 -44.84
CA TYR A 390 20.96 -0.88 -43.81
C TYR A 390 22.37 -0.33 -43.68
N LEU A 391 22.79 -0.12 -42.41
CA LEU A 391 24.13 0.30 -42.08
C LEU A 391 25.06 -0.90 -41.95
N THR A 392 26.34 -0.69 -42.24
CA THR A 392 27.36 -1.74 -42.13
C THR A 392 27.73 -1.93 -40.67
N LEU A 393 27.75 -3.18 -40.20
CA LEU A 393 28.25 -3.55 -38.89
C LEU A 393 29.74 -3.89 -38.95
N SER A 394 30.51 -3.36 -38.00
CA SER A 394 31.92 -3.73 -37.82
C SER A 394 32.15 -4.15 -36.35
N PRO A 395 32.59 -5.40 -36.10
CA PRO A 395 32.70 -6.50 -37.05
C PRO A 395 31.39 -6.92 -37.68
N VAL A 396 31.40 -7.72 -38.74
CA VAL A 396 30.19 -8.38 -39.28
C VAL A 396 29.50 -9.13 -38.13
N PHE A 397 28.18 -9.19 -38.19
CA PHE A 397 27.41 -9.80 -37.11
C PHE A 397 27.92 -11.20 -36.76
N ASP A 398 28.17 -11.40 -35.47
CA ASP A 398 28.58 -12.67 -34.87
C ASP A 398 27.85 -12.77 -33.51
N SER A 399 27.06 -13.79 -33.32
CA SER A 399 26.24 -13.99 -32.12
C SER A 399 27.02 -14.09 -30.81
N THR A 400 28.34 -14.28 -30.89
CA THR A 400 29.26 -14.28 -29.74
C THR A 400 29.82 -12.91 -29.37
N LYS A 401 29.57 -11.92 -30.19
CA LYS A 401 30.04 -10.53 -29.97
C LYS A 401 28.94 -9.73 -29.25
N THR A 402 29.37 -8.89 -28.35
CA THR A 402 28.48 -8.04 -27.54
C THR A 402 28.56 -6.56 -27.89
N SER A 403 29.43 -6.20 -28.85
CA SER A 403 29.70 -4.80 -29.21
C SER A 403 29.94 -4.70 -30.71
N TYR A 404 29.34 -3.71 -31.35
CA TYR A 404 29.43 -3.41 -32.77
C TYR A 404 29.53 -1.91 -32.99
N THR A 405 30.28 -1.49 -34.01
CA THR A 405 30.22 -0.14 -34.56
C THR A 405 29.39 -0.14 -35.82
N VAL A 406 28.69 0.95 -36.08
CA VAL A 406 27.84 1.15 -37.25
C VAL A 406 28.40 2.30 -38.08
N SER A 407 28.49 2.12 -39.38
CA SER A 407 28.94 3.13 -40.33
C SER A 407 27.99 3.22 -41.54
#